data_e3286ad2f9a9b8d4980c2960a2efb3ce
#
_entry.id   e3286ad2f9a9b8d4980c2960a2efb3ce
#
_cell.length_a   1.000
_cell.length_b   1.000
_cell.length_c   1.000
_cell.angle_alpha   90.00
_cell.angle_beta   90.00
_cell.angle_gamma   90.00
#
_symmetry.space_group_name_H-M   'P 1'
#
loop_
_entity.id
_entity.type
_entity.pdbx_description
1 polymer ?
#
loop_
_entity_poly.entity_id
_entity_poly.type
_entity_poly.pdbx_seq_one_letter_code
_entity_poly.pdbx_strand_id
1 'polypeptide(L)'
;MIRFDLRNVTIEGPDCAGKTTMYREIHRQTSFKWNIQDRSSLSMLCYARLYERDISSWRKILHEELHGLNNAIIIMLPSLDTIIQRFNDRGDDIQDKESLEKLYLIFSEEADLIRSFPNVIIANENTKPEQIIKWLWSREHVSYDDIATDVDRFVRGTSTLEANQIVI
;
A
#
# COMPACT_ATOMS: atom_id res chain seq x y z
N MET A 1 -24.58 12.74 9.03
CA MET A 1 -23.26 12.10 8.97
C MET A 1 -23.11 11.50 7.58
N ILE A 2 -22.21 12.02 6.77
CA ILE A 2 -21.90 11.45 5.45
C ILE A 2 -20.92 10.32 5.69
N ARG A 3 -21.33 9.10 5.38
CA ARG A 3 -20.46 7.92 5.42
C ARG A 3 -19.78 7.79 4.07
N PHE A 4 -18.49 7.55 4.09
CA PHE A 4 -17.74 7.25 2.88
C PHE A 4 -17.58 5.73 2.77
N ASP A 5 -18.17 5.16 1.74
CA ASP A 5 -17.90 3.77 1.41
C ASP A 5 -16.54 3.65 0.76
N LEU A 6 -15.73 2.67 1.18
CA LEU A 6 -14.51 2.34 0.46
C LEU A 6 -14.89 1.81 -0.94
N ARG A 7 -14.47 2.54 -1.98
CA ARG A 7 -14.72 2.15 -3.37
C ARG A 7 -13.57 1.37 -3.96
N ASN A 8 -12.35 1.77 -3.61
CA ASN A 8 -11.14 1.18 -4.15
C ASN A 8 -10.23 0.73 -3.01
N VAL A 9 -9.93 -0.55 -3.00
CA VAL A 9 -8.89 -1.14 -2.15
C VAL A 9 -7.81 -1.68 -3.07
N THR A 10 -6.57 -1.32 -2.81
CA THR A 10 -5.43 -1.78 -3.61
C THR A 10 -4.48 -2.58 -2.73
N ILE A 11 -4.02 -3.72 -3.22
CA ILE A 11 -2.93 -4.48 -2.61
C ILE A 11 -1.66 -4.26 -3.40
N GLU A 12 -0.67 -3.71 -2.74
CA GLU A 12 0.63 -3.34 -3.28
C GLU A 12 1.76 -4.17 -2.65
N GLY A 13 2.91 -4.18 -3.27
CA GLY A 13 4.10 -4.85 -2.75
C GLY A 13 4.91 -5.57 -3.82
N PRO A 14 6.16 -5.94 -3.53
CA PRO A 14 7.02 -6.65 -4.46
C PRO A 14 6.49 -8.06 -4.78
N ASP A 15 7.12 -8.73 -5.73
CA ASP A 15 6.83 -10.13 -5.99
C ASP A 15 7.16 -10.97 -4.76
N CYS A 16 6.52 -12.12 -4.62
CA CYS A 16 6.63 -13.02 -3.46
C CYS A 16 6.22 -12.42 -2.10
N ALA A 17 5.63 -11.22 -2.07
CA ALA A 17 5.17 -10.58 -0.82
C ALA A 17 3.92 -11.24 -0.20
N GLY A 18 3.20 -12.09 -0.93
CA GLY A 18 1.99 -12.76 -0.44
C GLY A 18 0.69 -12.01 -0.79
N LYS A 19 0.72 -11.08 -1.74
CA LYS A 19 -0.46 -10.31 -2.18
C LYS A 19 -1.64 -11.19 -2.57
N THR A 20 -1.42 -12.19 -3.42
CA THR A 20 -2.48 -13.09 -3.90
C THR A 20 -3.13 -13.88 -2.76
N THR A 21 -2.35 -14.32 -1.79
CA THR A 21 -2.86 -15.03 -0.61
C THR A 21 -3.73 -14.11 0.24
N MET A 22 -3.24 -12.89 0.52
CA MET A 22 -4.00 -11.89 1.28
C MET A 22 -5.29 -11.50 0.55
N TYR A 23 -5.23 -11.25 -0.74
CA TYR A 23 -6.37 -10.97 -1.60
C TYR A 23 -7.46 -12.05 -1.48
N ARG A 24 -7.08 -13.32 -1.65
CA ARG A 24 -8.02 -14.45 -1.56
C ARG A 24 -8.65 -14.57 -0.17
N GLU A 25 -7.86 -14.41 0.89
CA GLU A 25 -8.33 -14.51 2.25
C GLU A 25 -9.30 -13.39 2.63
N ILE A 26 -9.01 -12.15 2.24
CA ILE A 26 -9.92 -11.03 2.47
C ILE A 26 -11.26 -11.30 1.75
N HIS A 27 -11.22 -11.68 0.48
CA HIS A 27 -12.45 -11.99 -0.27
C HIS A 27 -13.23 -13.15 0.33
N ARG A 28 -12.54 -14.23 0.72
CA ARG A 28 -13.17 -15.39 1.34
C ARG A 28 -13.89 -15.04 2.65
N GLN A 29 -13.26 -14.23 3.50
CA GLN A 29 -13.78 -13.86 4.81
C GLN A 29 -14.85 -12.77 4.75
N THR A 30 -14.89 -11.97 3.70
CA THR A 30 -15.82 -10.82 3.57
C THR A 30 -16.88 -11.00 2.49
N SER A 31 -16.93 -12.17 1.85
CA SER A 31 -17.85 -12.44 0.74
C SER A 31 -17.78 -11.36 -0.36
N PHE A 32 -16.57 -10.98 -0.75
CA PHE A 32 -16.29 -9.97 -1.78
C PHE A 32 -16.87 -8.57 -1.46
N LYS A 33 -16.82 -8.18 -0.18
CA LYS A 33 -17.33 -6.87 0.27
C LYS A 33 -16.73 -5.70 -0.50
N TRP A 34 -15.42 -5.71 -0.74
CA TRP A 34 -14.71 -4.64 -1.42
C TRP A 34 -14.21 -5.04 -2.81
N ASN A 35 -14.12 -4.07 -3.71
CA ASN A 35 -13.39 -4.25 -4.96
C ASN A 35 -11.89 -4.06 -4.67
N ILE A 36 -11.14 -5.14 -4.73
CA ILE A 36 -9.71 -5.15 -4.44
C ILE A 36 -8.93 -5.29 -5.74
N GLN A 37 -8.06 -4.34 -6.01
CA GLN A 37 -7.14 -4.37 -7.16
C GLN A 37 -5.77 -4.88 -6.72
N ASP A 38 -5.18 -5.76 -7.51
CA ASP A 38 -3.78 -6.18 -7.35
C ASP A 38 -2.90 -5.23 -8.16
N ARG A 39 -2.14 -4.41 -7.45
CA ARG A 39 -1.25 -3.36 -7.96
C ARG A 39 -1.98 -2.13 -8.53
N SER A 40 -1.43 -0.97 -8.27
CA SER A 40 -1.82 0.32 -8.80
C SER A 40 -0.60 1.23 -8.96
N SER A 41 -0.75 2.51 -8.73
CA SER A 41 0.27 3.54 -8.95
C SER A 41 1.56 3.31 -8.16
N LEU A 42 1.48 2.80 -6.93
CA LEU A 42 2.69 2.51 -6.13
C LEU A 42 3.56 1.44 -6.80
N SER A 43 2.97 0.32 -7.22
CA SER A 43 3.71 -0.70 -7.97
C SER A 43 4.31 -0.14 -9.25
N MET A 44 3.53 0.63 -10.01
CA MET A 44 4.00 1.22 -11.27
C MET A 44 5.16 2.20 -11.04
N LEU A 45 5.09 2.99 -9.97
CA LEU A 45 6.19 3.86 -9.53
C LEU A 45 7.44 3.05 -9.20
N CYS A 46 7.30 1.99 -8.39
CA CYS A 46 8.43 1.16 -7.97
C CYS A 46 9.10 0.46 -9.16
N TYR A 47 8.31 -0.09 -10.08
CA TYR A 47 8.87 -0.68 -11.31
C TYR A 47 9.49 0.37 -12.24
N ALA A 48 8.91 1.55 -12.36
CA ALA A 48 9.51 2.63 -13.12
C ALA A 48 10.87 3.05 -12.54
N ARG A 49 11.00 3.12 -11.21
CA ARG A 49 12.28 3.34 -10.53
C ARG A 49 13.28 2.20 -10.80
N LEU A 50 12.83 0.95 -10.69
CA LEU A 50 13.70 -0.21 -10.94
C LEU A 50 14.30 -0.20 -12.35
N TYR A 51 13.51 0.22 -13.34
CA TYR A 51 13.93 0.26 -14.75
C TYR A 51 14.39 1.65 -15.20
N GLU A 52 14.66 2.56 -14.27
CA GLU A 52 15.16 3.92 -14.54
C GLU A 52 14.29 4.70 -15.55
N ARG A 53 12.96 4.53 -15.46
CA ARG A 53 11.98 5.23 -16.28
C ARG A 53 11.48 6.49 -15.56
N ASP A 54 10.84 7.39 -16.32
CA ASP A 54 10.18 8.56 -15.72
C ASP A 54 9.09 8.13 -14.73
N ILE A 55 9.17 8.70 -13.52
CA ILE A 55 8.26 8.40 -12.41
C ILE A 55 7.21 9.50 -12.17
N SER A 56 7.33 10.63 -12.85
CA SER A 56 6.54 11.84 -12.54
C SER A 56 5.03 11.61 -12.62
N SER A 57 4.57 10.90 -13.66
CA SER A 57 3.15 10.56 -13.82
C SER A 57 2.65 9.63 -12.73
N TRP A 58 3.41 8.59 -12.40
CA TRP A 58 3.03 7.64 -11.37
C TRP A 58 3.02 8.26 -9.98
N ARG A 59 3.98 9.13 -9.69
CA ARG A 59 4.03 9.87 -8.44
C ARG A 59 2.83 10.79 -8.29
N LYS A 60 2.40 11.45 -9.36
CA LYS A 60 1.21 12.29 -9.38
C LYS A 60 -0.06 11.47 -9.13
N ILE A 61 -0.21 10.32 -9.79
CA ILE A 61 -1.36 9.44 -9.60
C ILE A 61 -1.39 8.88 -8.17
N LEU A 62 -0.24 8.45 -7.63
CA LEU A 62 -0.14 8.00 -6.24
C LEU A 62 -0.56 9.10 -5.26
N HIS A 63 -0.14 10.34 -5.51
CA HIS A 63 -0.56 11.48 -4.70
C HIS A 63 -2.08 11.64 -4.70
N GLU A 64 -2.73 11.54 -5.86
CA GLU A 64 -4.20 11.61 -5.97
C GLU A 64 -4.88 10.43 -5.23
N GLU A 65 -4.34 9.23 -5.35
CA GLU A 65 -4.86 8.05 -4.62
C GLU A 65 -4.74 8.22 -3.10
N LEU A 66 -3.64 8.76 -2.60
CA LEU A 66 -3.40 9.01 -1.17
C LEU A 66 -4.35 10.07 -0.58
N HIS A 67 -4.80 11.02 -1.38
CA HIS A 67 -5.76 12.05 -0.97
C HIS A 67 -7.22 11.66 -1.24
N GLY A 68 -7.44 10.52 -1.89
CA GLY A 68 -8.77 9.98 -2.15
C GLY A 68 -9.41 9.39 -0.89
N LEU A 69 -10.49 10.00 -0.40
CA LEU A 69 -11.17 9.57 0.83
C LEU A 69 -11.77 8.16 0.75
N ASN A 70 -12.01 7.67 -0.46
CA ASN A 70 -12.64 6.37 -0.73
C ASN A 70 -11.62 5.29 -1.12
N ASN A 71 -10.35 5.56 -0.97
CA ASN A 71 -9.27 4.64 -1.31
C ASN A 71 -8.62 4.07 -0.06
N ALA A 72 -8.21 2.81 -0.13
CA ALA A 72 -7.38 2.17 0.87
C ALA A 72 -6.24 1.43 0.18
N ILE A 73 -5.03 1.59 0.68
CA ILE A 73 -3.81 0.98 0.13
C ILE A 73 -3.22 0.04 1.18
N ILE A 74 -3.16 -1.24 0.84
CA ILE A 74 -2.53 -2.28 1.65
C ILE A 74 -1.18 -2.60 1.03
N ILE A 75 -0.10 -2.31 1.74
CA ILE A 75 1.26 -2.60 1.27
C ILE A 75 1.75 -3.87 1.95
N MET A 76 1.92 -4.94 1.17
CA MET A 76 2.50 -6.19 1.63
C MET A 76 4.03 -6.08 1.57
N LEU A 77 4.65 -5.95 2.74
CA LEU A 77 6.10 -5.77 2.86
C LEU A 77 6.66 -6.68 3.97
N PRO A 78 6.67 -8.00 3.73
CA PRO A 78 7.35 -8.92 4.65
C PRO A 78 8.86 -8.66 4.64
N SER A 79 9.62 -9.30 5.53
CA SER A 79 11.07 -9.19 5.53
C SER A 79 11.68 -9.65 4.21
N LEU A 80 12.83 -9.09 3.85
CA LEU A 80 13.55 -9.50 2.63
C LEU A 80 13.87 -11.00 2.66
N ASP A 81 14.28 -11.53 3.81
CA ASP A 81 14.56 -12.95 3.97
C ASP A 81 13.34 -13.83 3.65
N THR A 82 12.16 -13.41 4.10
CA THR A 82 10.90 -14.11 3.78
C THR A 82 10.61 -14.07 2.28
N ILE A 83 10.83 -12.94 1.63
CA ILE A 83 10.64 -12.81 0.17
C ILE A 83 11.61 -13.71 -0.59
N ILE A 84 12.89 -13.70 -0.22
CA ILE A 84 13.92 -14.52 -0.87
C ILE A 84 13.64 -16.01 -0.66
N GLN A 85 13.24 -16.42 0.54
CA GLN A 85 12.85 -17.82 0.78
C GLN A 85 11.68 -18.23 -0.13
N ARG A 86 10.62 -17.43 -0.20
CA ARG A 86 9.47 -17.71 -1.06
C ARG A 86 9.83 -17.73 -2.55
N PHE A 87 10.74 -16.86 -2.97
CA PHE A 87 11.26 -16.84 -4.33
C PHE A 87 11.99 -18.13 -4.66
N ASN A 88 12.88 -18.60 -3.77
CA ASN A 88 13.61 -19.86 -3.96
C ASN A 88 12.67 -21.07 -3.99
N ASP A 89 11.66 -21.11 -3.12
CA ASP A 89 10.67 -22.20 -3.05
C ASP A 89 9.80 -22.27 -4.30
N ARG A 90 9.54 -21.12 -4.92
CA ARG A 90 8.68 -21.01 -6.10
C ARG A 90 9.36 -21.49 -7.39
N GLY A 91 10.67 -21.37 -7.48
CA GLY A 91 11.45 -21.78 -8.65
C GLY A 91 11.12 -21.02 -9.94
N ASP A 92 10.75 -19.76 -9.81
CA ASP A 92 10.28 -18.92 -10.93
C ASP A 92 11.46 -18.26 -11.64
N ASP A 93 11.58 -18.43 -12.95
CA ASP A 93 12.64 -17.85 -13.78
C ASP A 93 12.27 -16.46 -14.35
N ILE A 94 11.13 -15.87 -13.92
CA ILE A 94 10.61 -14.62 -14.51
C ILE A 94 11.40 -13.39 -14.06
N GLN A 95 11.91 -13.41 -12.84
CA GLN A 95 12.67 -12.31 -12.26
C GLN A 95 13.94 -12.86 -11.60
N ASP A 96 15.07 -12.19 -11.80
CA ASP A 96 16.28 -12.55 -11.09
C ASP A 96 16.28 -12.04 -9.65
N LYS A 97 17.06 -12.70 -8.79
CA LYS A 97 17.12 -12.40 -7.37
C LYS A 97 17.59 -10.96 -7.10
N GLU A 98 18.56 -10.46 -7.85
CA GLU A 98 19.10 -9.12 -7.67
C GLU A 98 18.04 -8.04 -7.95
N SER A 99 17.28 -8.21 -9.02
CA SER A 99 16.16 -7.31 -9.35
C SER A 99 15.07 -7.34 -8.28
N LEU A 100 14.79 -8.52 -7.72
CA LEU A 100 13.82 -8.66 -6.63
C LEU A 100 14.27 -7.95 -5.35
N GLU A 101 15.55 -8.07 -4.98
CA GLU A 101 16.14 -7.37 -3.84
C GLU A 101 16.10 -5.84 -4.03
N LYS A 102 16.46 -5.35 -5.23
CA LYS A 102 16.35 -3.92 -5.58
C LYS A 102 14.90 -3.43 -5.50
N LEU A 103 13.97 -4.19 -6.06
CA LEU A 103 12.55 -3.86 -6.02
C LEU A 103 12.03 -3.79 -4.58
N TYR A 104 12.42 -4.72 -3.72
CA TYR A 104 12.08 -4.71 -2.31
C TYR A 104 12.54 -3.42 -1.61
N LEU A 105 13.80 -3.01 -1.85
CA LEU A 105 14.34 -1.78 -1.26
C LEU A 105 13.57 -0.55 -1.74
N ILE A 106 13.23 -0.49 -3.03
CA ILE A 106 12.43 0.60 -3.59
C ILE A 106 11.04 0.65 -2.94
N PHE A 107 10.36 -0.50 -2.80
CA PHE A 107 9.07 -0.57 -2.10
C PHE A 107 9.18 -0.14 -0.64
N SER A 108 10.25 -0.53 0.06
CA SER A 108 10.50 -0.11 1.44
C SER A 108 10.64 1.41 1.56
N GLU A 109 11.42 2.02 0.68
CA GLU A 109 11.60 3.48 0.66
C GLU A 109 10.30 4.21 0.37
N GLU A 110 9.56 3.79 -0.65
CA GLU A 110 8.27 4.43 -1.01
C GLU A 110 7.20 4.20 0.07
N ALA A 111 7.15 3.01 0.68
CA ALA A 111 6.25 2.73 1.79
C ALA A 111 6.54 3.63 3.01
N ASP A 112 7.80 3.87 3.33
CA ASP A 112 8.18 4.77 4.42
C ASP A 112 7.74 6.21 4.19
N LEU A 113 7.76 6.69 2.93
CA LEU A 113 7.28 8.02 2.58
C LEU A 113 5.78 8.20 2.80
N ILE A 114 4.99 7.13 2.64
CA ILE A 114 3.52 7.21 2.66
C ILE A 114 2.87 6.53 3.87
N ARG A 115 3.64 5.94 4.76
CA ARG A 115 3.12 5.16 5.91
C ARG A 115 2.25 5.94 6.89
N SER A 116 2.41 7.26 6.93
CA SER A 116 1.65 8.15 7.81
C SER A 116 0.27 8.52 7.26
N PHE A 117 -0.02 8.24 6.00
CA PHE A 117 -1.34 8.50 5.45
C PHE A 117 -2.41 7.60 6.10
N PRO A 118 -3.59 8.17 6.45
CA PRO A 118 -4.61 7.43 7.20
C PRO A 118 -5.25 6.28 6.40
N ASN A 119 -5.14 6.30 5.08
CA ASN A 119 -5.67 5.28 4.17
C ASN A 119 -4.61 4.25 3.72
N VAL A 120 -3.45 4.24 4.38
CA VAL A 120 -2.36 3.29 4.10
C VAL A 120 -2.14 2.38 5.29
N ILE A 121 -1.99 1.08 5.04
CA ILE A 121 -1.54 0.10 6.02
C ILE A 121 -0.39 -0.73 5.43
N ILE A 122 0.65 -0.95 6.23
CA ILE A 122 1.76 -1.83 5.87
C ILE A 122 1.60 -3.15 6.61
N ALA A 123 1.56 -4.25 5.86
CA ALA A 123 1.45 -5.61 6.35
C ALA A 123 2.76 -6.36 6.16
N ASN A 124 3.16 -7.12 7.16
CA ASN A 124 4.32 -8.00 7.11
C ASN A 124 3.91 -9.48 7.12
N GLU A 125 4.87 -10.40 7.21
CA GLU A 125 4.65 -11.84 7.25
C GLU A 125 3.81 -12.32 8.44
N ASN A 126 3.75 -11.54 9.52
CA ASN A 126 2.98 -11.85 10.73
C ASN A 126 1.58 -11.22 10.73
N THR A 127 1.31 -10.35 9.78
CA THR A 127 0.00 -9.68 9.66
C THR A 127 -1.05 -10.66 9.16
N LYS A 128 -2.10 -10.85 9.96
CA LYS A 128 -3.21 -11.74 9.61
C LYS A 128 -4.27 -11.02 8.78
N PRO A 129 -4.97 -11.73 7.88
CA PRO A 129 -6.07 -11.15 7.10
C PRO A 129 -7.13 -10.45 7.95
N GLU A 130 -7.45 -11.00 9.13
CA GLU A 130 -8.43 -10.43 10.06
C GLU A 130 -8.04 -9.03 10.55
N GLN A 131 -6.75 -8.76 10.70
CA GLN A 131 -6.25 -7.44 11.11
C GLN A 131 -6.46 -6.42 9.99
N ILE A 132 -6.21 -6.81 8.73
CA ILE A 132 -6.46 -5.97 7.56
C ILE A 132 -7.96 -5.72 7.39
N ILE A 133 -8.78 -6.76 7.51
CA ILE A 133 -10.25 -6.66 7.41
C ILE A 133 -10.79 -5.70 8.48
N LYS A 134 -10.32 -5.83 9.72
CA LYS A 134 -10.70 -4.91 10.80
C LYS A 134 -10.32 -3.47 10.50
N TRP A 135 -9.14 -3.26 9.94
CA TRP A 135 -8.70 -1.93 9.53
C TRP A 135 -9.55 -1.37 8.38
N LEU A 136 -9.87 -2.17 7.35
CA LEU A 136 -10.75 -1.75 6.25
C LEU A 136 -12.14 -1.37 6.76
N TRP A 137 -12.73 -2.14 7.67
CA TRP A 137 -14.00 -1.79 8.31
C TRP A 137 -13.92 -0.48 9.10
N SER A 138 -12.81 -0.21 9.78
CA SER A 138 -12.61 1.06 10.48
C SER A 138 -12.60 2.27 9.54
N ARG A 139 -12.13 2.09 8.31
CA ARG A 139 -12.11 3.13 7.27
C ARG A 139 -13.52 3.44 6.72
N GLU A 140 -14.40 2.44 6.63
CA GLU A 140 -15.79 2.65 6.19
C GLU A 140 -16.64 3.44 7.19
N HIS A 141 -16.27 3.41 8.46
CA HIS A 141 -17.03 4.07 9.54
C HIS A 141 -16.48 5.45 9.92
N VAL A 142 -15.47 5.94 9.19
CA VAL A 142 -14.90 7.27 9.42
C VAL A 142 -15.88 8.32 8.93
N SER A 143 -16.25 9.28 9.77
CA SER A 143 -17.10 10.42 9.38
C SER A 143 -16.28 11.46 8.61
N TYR A 144 -16.99 12.36 7.88
CA TYR A 144 -16.32 13.49 7.24
C TYR A 144 -15.53 14.34 8.25
N ASP A 145 -16.10 14.54 9.44
CA ASP A 145 -15.45 15.31 10.49
C ASP A 145 -14.19 14.63 11.03
N ASP A 146 -14.21 13.28 11.15
CA ASP A 146 -13.04 12.50 11.53
C ASP A 146 -11.93 12.56 10.47
N ILE A 147 -12.31 12.49 9.19
CA ILE A 147 -11.36 12.61 8.08
C ILE A 147 -10.79 14.03 8.01
N ALA A 148 -11.63 15.06 8.14
CA ALA A 148 -11.18 16.45 8.17
C ALA A 148 -10.21 16.68 9.34
N THR A 149 -10.49 16.09 10.51
CA THR A 149 -9.59 16.12 11.66
C THR A 149 -8.28 15.40 11.42
N ASP A 150 -8.33 14.24 10.77
CA ASP A 150 -7.13 13.47 10.43
C ASP A 150 -6.29 14.18 9.35
N VAL A 151 -6.92 14.78 8.34
CA VAL A 151 -6.27 15.62 7.33
C VAL A 151 -5.68 16.87 7.98
N ASP A 152 -6.42 17.56 8.84
CA ASP A 152 -5.94 18.72 9.59
C ASP A 152 -4.77 18.35 10.52
N ARG A 153 -4.86 17.21 11.21
CA ARG A 153 -3.77 16.69 12.04
C ARG A 153 -2.57 16.32 11.21
N PHE A 154 -2.77 15.71 10.05
CA PHE A 154 -1.73 15.39 9.09
C PHE A 154 -1.07 16.67 8.56
N VAL A 155 -1.86 17.65 8.10
CA VAL A 155 -1.36 18.94 7.60
C VAL A 155 -0.61 19.70 8.72
N ARG A 156 -1.14 19.71 9.94
CA ARG A 156 -0.47 20.32 11.11
C ARG A 156 0.76 19.51 11.55
N GLY A 157 0.71 18.19 11.49
CA GLY A 157 1.83 17.29 11.79
C GLY A 157 2.96 17.42 10.77
N THR A 158 2.63 17.65 9.51
CA THR A 158 3.62 17.86 8.45
C THR A 158 4.20 19.28 8.46
N SER A 159 3.52 20.25 9.07
CA SER A 159 4.14 21.55 9.33
C SER A 159 5.21 21.49 10.42
N THR A 160 5.26 20.42 11.21
CA THR A 160 6.30 20.13 12.23
C THR A 160 7.30 19.05 11.78
N LEU A 161 6.97 18.26 10.77
CA LEU A 161 7.88 17.36 10.07
C LEU A 161 8.39 18.13 8.85
N GLU A 162 9.70 18.29 8.77
CA GLU A 162 10.40 19.06 7.75
C GLU A 162 9.74 18.95 6.37
N ALA A 163 9.58 20.10 5.70
CA ALA A 163 8.97 20.27 4.38
C ALA A 163 9.54 19.34 3.27
N ASN A 164 10.60 18.61 3.55
CA ASN A 164 11.25 17.64 2.68
C ASN A 164 10.48 16.31 2.53
N GLN A 165 9.44 16.05 3.32
CA GLN A 165 8.63 14.83 3.18
C GLN A 165 7.35 15.03 2.35
N ILE A 166 7.03 16.26 1.97
CA ILE A 166 5.83 16.58 1.17
C ILE A 166 6.18 16.86 -0.29
N VAL A 167 7.44 16.82 -0.67
CA VAL A 167 7.83 16.89 -2.09
C VAL A 167 7.65 15.51 -2.72
N ILE A 168 6.39 15.14 -2.87
CA ILE A 168 5.99 14.07 -3.77
C ILE A 168 5.65 14.69 -5.11
#